data_965d992b133fa38434d543ed2f4bd15f
#
_entry.id   965d992b133fa38434d543ed2f4bd15f
#
_cell.length_a   1.000
_cell.length_b   1.000
_cell.length_c   1.000
_cell.angle_alpha   90.00
_cell.angle_beta   90.00
_cell.angle_gamma   90.00
#
_symmetry.space_group_name_H-M   'P 1'
#
loop_
_entity.id
_entity.type
_entity.pdbx_description
1 polymer ?
#
loop_
_entity_poly.entity_id
_entity_poly.type
_entity_poly.pdbx_seq_one_letter_code
_entity_poly.pdbx_strand_id
1 'polypeptide(L)'
;MTINVLFDVNIVLDLLLKREPYYYKKAELFAFLRQKEYPLFFAACALPSLEYIHTKEIKRLVDEGLVKTNLPPRELARKQLTRFLEAIKIAPSLGSHWRRIPENHPDREDALISLSSDELPGSTFIWTNDEDFCPAVPEMAFGDALALQQYLENKVQGNRPFIDLGHQQSIIREHVEEGIFRVLKHGNYIMGPEVKELEKRLAAYVGVKHAVSCASGTDALLMALMAYGVGPGDAIFTTPFTFVATAEVISLLGATPVFVDIDPETYNIDPAKLEQAIQAIKANDSSIYPLPITSNPLPLTPRGIIPVDLFGLPADYDAIEKIAHDHGLFVIEDAAQSFGAEYKGKKTCSFGNIGCTSFFPAKPLGCYGDGGMCFTNDDALAALLDSIRVHGTGSHKYDNARIGINGRIDTLQAAILHAKFDIFPEEMELRQAAAARYTSLIEGTVPVSAPLIPEGRKSAWAQYSILAKDEADRTALMDKLKAAGIPTAIYYPKPLHLQTAFADLKYQSGAFPFSEDAASRIFSLPMHPYLEERDQKAIVTALAT
;
A
#
# COMPACT_ATOMS: atom_id res chain seq x y z
N MET A 1 3.55 -13.26 -24.97
CA MET A 1 3.58 -11.79 -24.87
C MET A 1 4.97 -11.35 -25.27
N THR A 2 5.12 -10.45 -26.23
CA THR A 2 6.45 -9.96 -26.64
C THR A 2 6.81 -8.79 -25.72
N ILE A 3 7.94 -8.89 -25.03
CA ILE A 3 8.50 -7.79 -24.24
C ILE A 3 9.70 -7.27 -24.99
N ASN A 4 9.71 -5.97 -25.29
CA ASN A 4 10.82 -5.29 -25.92
C ASN A 4 11.66 -4.60 -24.84
N VAL A 5 12.97 -4.61 -24.99
CA VAL A 5 13.88 -3.86 -24.12
C VAL A 5 14.56 -2.78 -24.93
N LEU A 6 14.29 -1.53 -24.60
CA LEU A 6 14.88 -0.36 -25.22
C LEU A 6 16.01 0.17 -24.32
N PHE A 7 17.21 0.28 -24.90
CA PHE A 7 18.40 0.73 -24.18
C PHE A 7 18.55 2.24 -24.26
N ASP A 8 18.82 2.86 -23.11
CA ASP A 8 19.36 4.21 -23.02
C ASP A 8 20.86 4.25 -23.36
N VAL A 9 21.35 5.43 -23.74
CA VAL A 9 22.76 5.68 -24.12
C VAL A 9 23.72 5.25 -23.02
N ASN A 10 23.43 5.57 -21.76
CA ASN A 10 24.30 5.27 -20.62
C ASN A 10 24.49 3.78 -20.40
N ILE A 11 23.43 2.97 -20.57
CA ILE A 11 23.53 1.50 -20.47
C ILE A 11 24.44 0.95 -21.57
N VAL A 12 24.28 1.45 -22.79
CA VAL A 12 25.12 1.00 -23.93
C VAL A 12 26.58 1.38 -23.72
N LEU A 13 26.85 2.58 -23.22
CA LEU A 13 28.21 3.02 -22.90
C LEU A 13 28.84 2.18 -21.78
N ASP A 14 28.09 1.84 -20.73
CA ASP A 14 28.59 0.97 -19.66
C ASP A 14 28.97 -0.42 -20.17
N LEU A 15 28.17 -1.00 -21.06
CA LEU A 15 28.45 -2.29 -21.68
C LEU A 15 29.65 -2.24 -22.65
N LEU A 16 29.74 -1.19 -23.47
CA LEU A 16 30.81 -1.03 -24.46
C LEU A 16 32.17 -0.70 -23.82
N LEU A 17 32.16 0.13 -22.80
CA LEU A 17 33.36 0.66 -22.14
C LEU A 17 33.74 -0.12 -20.88
N LYS A 18 32.94 -1.11 -20.48
CA LYS A 18 33.12 -1.92 -19.26
C LYS A 18 33.29 -1.05 -18.00
N ARG A 19 32.49 -0.01 -17.87
CA ARG A 19 32.58 0.92 -16.74
C ARG A 19 32.16 0.24 -15.43
N GLU A 20 33.06 0.24 -14.44
CA GLU A 20 32.80 -0.23 -13.08
C GLU A 20 32.05 0.84 -12.28
N PRO A 21 31.28 0.47 -11.23
CA PRO A 21 31.11 -0.88 -10.67
C PRO A 21 29.98 -1.70 -11.30
N TYR A 22 29.26 -1.17 -12.25
CA TYR A 22 27.97 -1.72 -12.73
C TYR A 22 28.11 -2.69 -13.90
N TYR A 23 29.27 -2.79 -14.53
CA TYR A 23 29.48 -3.57 -15.77
C TYR A 23 29.07 -5.04 -15.64
N TYR A 24 29.52 -5.74 -14.61
CA TYR A 24 29.30 -7.20 -14.53
C TYR A 24 27.83 -7.58 -14.46
N LYS A 25 27.04 -6.90 -13.61
CA LYS A 25 25.59 -7.14 -13.49
C LYS A 25 24.86 -6.86 -14.80
N LYS A 26 25.22 -5.77 -15.49
CA LYS A 26 24.63 -5.41 -16.78
C LYS A 26 25.02 -6.41 -17.88
N ALA A 27 26.24 -6.85 -17.90
CA ALA A 27 26.71 -7.87 -18.87
C ALA A 27 26.01 -9.22 -18.67
N GLU A 28 25.81 -9.64 -17.42
CA GLU A 28 25.03 -10.85 -17.09
C GLU A 28 23.58 -10.73 -17.54
N LEU A 29 22.93 -9.62 -17.24
CA LEU A 29 21.54 -9.37 -17.65
C LEU A 29 21.42 -9.27 -19.18
N PHE A 30 22.33 -8.58 -19.84
CA PHE A 30 22.36 -8.51 -21.31
C PHE A 30 22.52 -9.89 -21.95
N ALA A 31 23.41 -10.73 -21.39
CA ALA A 31 23.61 -12.11 -21.83
C ALA A 31 22.33 -12.95 -21.63
N PHE A 32 21.68 -12.82 -20.48
CA PHE A 32 20.40 -13.47 -20.19
C PHE A 32 19.30 -13.05 -21.17
N LEU A 33 19.13 -11.75 -21.43
CA LEU A 33 18.13 -11.24 -22.38
C LEU A 33 18.34 -11.81 -23.78
N ARG A 34 19.60 -11.89 -24.23
CA ARG A 34 19.95 -12.51 -25.52
C ARG A 34 19.69 -14.01 -25.54
N GLN A 35 20.04 -14.73 -24.48
CA GLN A 35 19.80 -16.17 -24.37
C GLN A 35 18.30 -16.51 -24.40
N LYS A 36 17.47 -15.63 -23.83
CA LYS A 36 16.01 -15.77 -23.80
C LYS A 36 15.33 -15.19 -25.04
N GLU A 37 16.11 -14.70 -26.02
CA GLU A 37 15.62 -14.15 -27.29
C GLU A 37 14.66 -12.96 -27.13
N TYR A 38 14.82 -12.15 -26.07
CA TYR A 38 14.06 -10.91 -25.95
C TYR A 38 14.43 -9.95 -27.07
N PRO A 39 13.46 -9.29 -27.72
CA PRO A 39 13.74 -8.24 -28.67
C PRO A 39 14.41 -7.05 -28.00
N LEU A 40 15.63 -6.74 -28.41
CA LEU A 40 16.46 -5.66 -27.89
C LEU A 40 16.51 -4.52 -28.90
N PHE A 41 16.28 -3.29 -28.42
CA PHE A 41 16.19 -2.11 -29.27
C PHE A 41 17.07 -0.97 -28.74
N PHE A 42 17.44 -0.07 -29.62
CA PHE A 42 18.08 1.20 -29.30
C PHE A 42 17.41 2.29 -30.14
N ALA A 43 17.12 3.45 -29.53
CA ALA A 43 16.45 4.53 -30.22
C ALA A 43 17.35 5.16 -31.32
N ALA A 44 16.85 5.28 -32.53
CA ALA A 44 17.61 5.86 -33.64
C ALA A 44 18.06 7.31 -33.38
N CYS A 45 17.29 8.07 -32.61
CA CYS A 45 17.61 9.44 -32.22
C CYS A 45 18.86 9.55 -31.34
N ALA A 46 19.15 8.52 -30.54
CA ALA A 46 20.28 8.52 -29.60
C ALA A 46 21.61 8.03 -30.24
N LEU A 47 21.61 7.52 -31.47
CA LEU A 47 22.82 7.03 -32.15
C LEU A 47 23.92 8.08 -32.29
N PRO A 48 23.64 9.36 -32.69
CA PRO A 48 24.68 10.37 -32.82
C PRO A 48 25.36 10.68 -31.48
N SER A 49 24.61 10.80 -30.40
CA SER A 49 25.13 11.02 -29.05
C SER A 49 25.99 9.85 -28.60
N LEU A 50 25.54 8.59 -28.80
CA LEU A 50 26.29 7.40 -28.48
C LEU A 50 27.61 7.32 -29.25
N GLU A 51 27.62 7.53 -30.56
CA GLU A 51 28.83 7.51 -31.38
C GLU A 51 29.83 8.58 -30.94
N TYR A 52 29.35 9.79 -30.64
CA TYR A 52 30.20 10.90 -30.20
C TYR A 52 30.83 10.62 -28.83
N ILE A 53 30.03 10.25 -27.82
CA ILE A 53 30.51 10.05 -26.46
C ILE A 53 31.43 8.83 -26.41
N HIS A 54 31.07 7.73 -27.09
CA HIS A 54 31.89 6.53 -27.13
C HIS A 54 33.25 6.80 -27.79
N THR A 55 33.27 7.52 -28.89
CA THR A 55 34.53 7.90 -29.57
C THR A 55 35.41 8.78 -28.67
N LYS A 56 34.83 9.75 -27.96
CA LYS A 56 35.55 10.65 -27.04
C LYS A 56 36.16 9.85 -25.88
N GLU A 57 35.42 8.93 -25.32
CA GLU A 57 35.87 8.11 -24.19
C GLU A 57 36.95 7.10 -24.60
N ILE A 58 36.82 6.44 -25.75
CA ILE A 58 37.87 5.56 -26.28
C ILE A 58 39.16 6.35 -26.53
N LYS A 59 39.06 7.55 -27.05
CA LYS A 59 40.24 8.42 -27.23
C LYS A 59 40.90 8.71 -25.86
N ARG A 60 40.16 9.11 -24.85
CA ARG A 60 40.67 9.34 -23.50
C ARG A 60 41.38 8.10 -22.93
N LEU A 61 40.77 6.91 -23.00
CA LEU A 61 41.35 5.66 -22.49
C LEU A 61 42.63 5.25 -23.24
N VAL A 62 42.74 5.54 -24.54
CA VAL A 62 43.97 5.31 -25.33
C VAL A 62 45.06 6.30 -24.94
N ASP A 63 44.72 7.57 -24.81
CA ASP A 63 45.67 8.66 -24.44
C ASP A 63 46.21 8.43 -23.01
N GLU A 64 45.41 7.88 -22.08
CA GLU A 64 45.80 7.51 -20.71
C GLU A 64 46.54 6.16 -20.62
N GLY A 65 46.71 5.46 -21.76
CA GLY A 65 47.39 4.16 -21.81
C GLY A 65 46.61 2.99 -21.21
N LEU A 66 45.34 3.18 -20.87
CA LEU A 66 44.45 2.16 -20.31
C LEU A 66 43.95 1.16 -21.36
N VAL A 67 43.90 1.59 -22.62
CA VAL A 67 43.57 0.73 -23.76
C VAL A 67 44.74 0.71 -24.74
N LYS A 68 45.30 -0.48 -24.98
CA LYS A 68 46.34 -0.71 -25.98
C LYS A 68 45.69 -1.17 -27.28
N THR A 69 45.89 -0.42 -28.36
CA THR A 69 45.33 -0.73 -29.68
C THR A 69 46.25 -0.23 -30.80
N ASN A 70 46.23 -0.96 -31.92
CA ASN A 70 46.90 -0.53 -33.15
C ASN A 70 45.94 0.22 -34.10
N LEU A 71 44.69 0.40 -33.69
CA LEU A 71 43.68 1.12 -34.47
C LEU A 71 43.55 2.57 -33.95
N PRO A 72 43.28 3.54 -34.87
CA PRO A 72 42.87 4.85 -34.44
C PRO A 72 41.66 4.80 -33.50
N PRO A 73 41.60 5.65 -32.44
CA PRO A 73 40.49 5.60 -31.44
C PRO A 73 39.10 5.63 -32.06
N ARG A 74 38.89 6.44 -33.10
CA ARG A 74 37.60 6.51 -33.83
C ARG A 74 37.25 5.21 -34.54
N GLU A 75 38.21 4.52 -35.10
CA GLU A 75 38.00 3.25 -35.79
C GLU A 75 37.72 2.11 -34.80
N LEU A 76 38.42 2.09 -33.66
CA LEU A 76 38.16 1.17 -32.55
C LEU A 76 36.74 1.36 -31.99
N ALA A 77 36.36 2.60 -31.69
CA ALA A 77 35.02 2.94 -31.20
C ALA A 77 33.94 2.47 -32.19
N ARG A 78 34.13 2.77 -33.49
CA ARG A 78 33.18 2.37 -34.53
C ARG A 78 33.04 0.86 -34.64
N LYS A 79 34.15 0.11 -34.56
CA LYS A 79 34.15 -1.37 -34.61
C LYS A 79 33.41 -1.97 -33.40
N GLN A 80 33.58 -1.41 -32.20
CA GLN A 80 32.88 -1.88 -31.01
C GLN A 80 31.38 -1.58 -31.11
N LEU A 81 31.02 -0.37 -31.51
CA LEU A 81 29.63 0.05 -31.69
C LEU A 81 28.90 -0.79 -32.73
N THR A 82 29.54 -1.04 -33.89
CA THR A 82 28.96 -1.90 -34.95
C THR A 82 28.63 -3.28 -34.42
N ARG A 83 29.58 -3.92 -33.71
CA ARG A 83 29.33 -5.24 -33.11
C ARG A 83 28.20 -5.26 -32.08
N PHE A 84 28.06 -4.20 -31.32
CA PHE A 84 26.96 -4.08 -30.36
C PHE A 84 25.63 -3.92 -31.09
N LEU A 85 25.55 -3.03 -32.09
CA LEU A 85 24.34 -2.78 -32.86
C LEU A 85 23.90 -3.97 -33.71
N GLU A 86 24.82 -4.89 -34.10
CA GLU A 86 24.48 -6.18 -34.73
C GLU A 86 23.67 -7.09 -33.79
N ALA A 87 23.77 -6.91 -32.50
CA ALA A 87 23.10 -7.72 -31.48
C ALA A 87 21.73 -7.19 -31.07
N ILE A 88 21.38 -5.97 -31.49
CA ILE A 88 20.14 -5.27 -31.12
C ILE A 88 19.47 -4.70 -32.38
N LYS A 89 18.20 -4.33 -32.22
CA LYS A 89 17.44 -3.63 -33.27
C LYS A 89 17.41 -2.13 -32.99
N ILE A 90 17.27 -1.34 -34.03
CA ILE A 90 17.10 0.11 -33.90
C ILE A 90 15.61 0.41 -33.96
N ALA A 91 15.08 1.01 -32.90
CA ALA A 91 13.72 1.51 -32.89
C ALA A 91 13.62 2.80 -33.73
N PRO A 92 12.63 2.90 -34.62
CA PRO A 92 12.49 4.10 -35.45
C PRO A 92 12.14 5.32 -34.58
N SER A 93 12.78 6.45 -34.85
CA SER A 93 12.35 7.74 -34.33
C SER A 93 11.85 8.61 -35.47
N LEU A 94 10.58 8.96 -35.44
CA LEU A 94 9.96 9.76 -36.50
C LEU A 94 10.07 11.25 -36.17
N GLY A 95 10.27 12.09 -37.20
CA GLY A 95 10.28 13.55 -37.03
C GLY A 95 8.99 14.12 -36.44
N SER A 96 7.88 13.32 -36.46
CA SER A 96 6.63 13.64 -35.76
C SER A 96 6.75 13.60 -34.24
N HIS A 97 7.68 12.82 -33.66
CA HIS A 97 7.87 12.70 -32.22
C HIS A 97 8.26 14.04 -31.59
N TRP A 98 9.11 14.84 -32.26
CA TRP A 98 9.48 16.16 -31.79
C TRP A 98 8.29 17.10 -31.57
N ARG A 99 7.21 16.93 -32.32
CA ARG A 99 5.96 17.71 -32.17
C ARG A 99 5.10 17.25 -31.00
N ARG A 100 5.31 16.03 -30.50
CA ARG A 100 4.60 15.46 -29.35
C ARG A 100 5.23 15.84 -28.01
N ILE A 101 6.51 16.29 -28.03
CA ILE A 101 7.22 16.65 -26.80
C ILE A 101 6.80 18.06 -26.38
N PRO A 102 6.34 18.29 -25.15
CA PRO A 102 6.04 19.60 -24.63
C PRO A 102 7.25 20.54 -24.71
N GLU A 103 7.03 21.81 -25.03
CA GLU A 103 8.13 22.80 -25.17
C GLU A 103 8.93 22.99 -23.86
N ASN A 104 8.27 22.78 -22.72
CA ASN A 104 8.84 22.88 -21.37
C ASN A 104 9.32 21.54 -20.80
N HIS A 105 9.43 20.48 -21.61
CA HIS A 105 9.92 19.19 -21.12
C HIS A 105 11.38 19.33 -20.64
N PRO A 106 11.71 18.86 -19.42
CA PRO A 106 13.03 19.07 -18.83
C PRO A 106 14.16 18.41 -19.63
N ASP A 107 13.92 17.21 -20.17
CA ASP A 107 14.85 16.55 -21.09
C ASP A 107 14.13 16.06 -22.35
N ARG A 108 14.52 16.64 -23.49
CA ARG A 108 13.90 16.34 -24.79
C ARG A 108 14.44 15.07 -25.42
N GLU A 109 15.65 14.64 -25.06
CA GLU A 109 16.23 13.39 -25.54
C GLU A 109 15.55 12.20 -24.89
N ASP A 110 15.34 12.21 -23.57
CA ASP A 110 14.61 11.20 -22.83
C ASP A 110 13.16 11.07 -23.31
N ALA A 111 12.51 12.21 -23.52
CA ALA A 111 11.17 12.24 -24.08
C ALA A 111 11.11 11.60 -25.48
N LEU A 112 12.14 11.82 -26.30
CA LEU A 112 12.21 11.25 -27.63
C LEU A 112 12.49 9.74 -27.61
N ILE A 113 13.33 9.27 -26.67
CA ILE A 113 13.58 7.85 -26.42
C ILE A 113 12.27 7.17 -26.02
N SER A 114 11.55 7.74 -25.05
CA SER A 114 10.29 7.17 -24.57
C SER A 114 9.21 7.10 -25.66
N LEU A 115 9.06 8.14 -26.48
CA LEU A 115 8.13 8.14 -27.61
C LEU A 115 8.51 7.15 -28.72
N SER A 116 9.80 6.84 -28.87
CA SER A 116 10.25 5.83 -29.84
C SER A 116 9.79 4.41 -29.46
N SER A 117 9.47 4.17 -28.19
CA SER A 117 8.93 2.88 -27.74
C SER A 117 7.49 2.64 -28.18
N ASP A 118 6.70 3.69 -28.45
CA ASP A 118 5.31 3.59 -28.92
C ASP A 118 5.20 2.89 -30.29
N GLU A 119 6.29 2.91 -31.08
CA GLU A 119 6.34 2.27 -32.39
C GLU A 119 6.63 0.77 -32.30
N LEU A 120 6.90 0.25 -31.10
CA LEU A 120 7.22 -1.15 -30.90
C LEU A 120 5.98 -1.95 -30.52
N PRO A 121 5.72 -3.11 -31.18
CA PRO A 121 4.58 -3.94 -30.83
C PRO A 121 4.80 -4.66 -29.50
N GLY A 122 3.87 -4.51 -28.57
CA GLY A 122 3.91 -5.17 -27.27
C GLY A 122 4.35 -4.25 -26.12
N SER A 123 4.69 -4.84 -24.97
CA SER A 123 5.19 -4.10 -23.82
C SER A 123 6.66 -3.74 -24.00
N THR A 124 7.03 -2.51 -23.69
CA THR A 124 8.42 -2.02 -23.78
C THR A 124 8.89 -1.58 -22.39
N PHE A 125 10.12 -1.95 -22.06
CA PHE A 125 10.82 -1.45 -20.87
C PHE A 125 12.04 -0.66 -21.33
N ILE A 126 12.21 0.57 -20.79
CA ILE A 126 13.39 1.39 -21.04
C ILE A 126 14.43 1.09 -19.96
N TRP A 127 15.55 0.51 -20.38
CA TRP A 127 16.66 0.25 -19.46
C TRP A 127 17.59 1.45 -19.42
N THR A 128 17.54 2.18 -18.35
CA THR A 128 18.37 3.36 -18.10
C THR A 128 19.00 3.32 -16.70
N ASN A 129 20.12 4.01 -16.51
CA ASN A 129 20.66 4.34 -15.19
C ASN A 129 20.53 5.83 -14.90
N ASP A 130 19.89 6.56 -15.78
CA ASP A 130 19.67 7.98 -15.56
C ASP A 130 18.56 8.13 -14.53
N GLU A 131 18.93 8.62 -13.36
CA GLU A 131 18.03 8.88 -12.23
C GLU A 131 17.07 10.02 -12.52
N ASP A 132 17.50 10.94 -13.38
CA ASP A 132 16.73 12.09 -13.84
C ASP A 132 15.95 11.78 -15.13
N PHE A 133 15.89 10.51 -15.58
CA PHE A 133 15.18 10.13 -16.81
C PHE A 133 13.72 10.56 -16.77
N CYS A 134 13.33 11.43 -17.67
CA CYS A 134 12.01 12.04 -17.73
C CYS A 134 11.22 11.57 -18.97
N PRO A 135 10.40 10.51 -18.89
CA PRO A 135 9.64 10.00 -20.02
C PRO A 135 8.52 10.96 -20.44
N ALA A 136 8.27 11.07 -21.75
CA ALA A 136 7.13 11.83 -22.28
C ALA A 136 5.78 11.14 -21.97
N VAL A 137 5.80 9.84 -21.67
CA VAL A 137 4.64 9.02 -21.30
C VAL A 137 4.81 8.57 -19.86
N PRO A 138 4.07 9.14 -18.90
CA PRO A 138 4.24 8.86 -17.46
C PRO A 138 4.06 7.40 -17.06
N GLU A 139 3.29 6.61 -17.82
CA GLU A 139 2.97 5.22 -17.52
C GLU A 139 4.02 4.22 -18.04
N MET A 140 5.10 4.72 -18.64
CA MET A 140 6.11 3.86 -19.26
C MET A 140 7.02 3.23 -18.20
N ALA A 141 7.19 1.91 -18.26
CA ALA A 141 8.11 1.21 -17.38
C ALA A 141 9.57 1.50 -17.77
N PHE A 142 10.34 2.06 -16.85
CA PHE A 142 11.77 2.31 -17.01
C PHE A 142 12.53 2.04 -15.70
N GLY A 143 13.84 1.98 -15.74
CA GLY A 143 14.68 1.82 -14.58
C GLY A 143 16.00 1.09 -14.85
N ASP A 144 16.74 0.82 -13.79
CA ASP A 144 18.03 0.14 -13.81
C ASP A 144 17.91 -1.39 -14.06
N ALA A 145 19.02 -2.10 -13.99
CA ALA A 145 19.07 -3.55 -14.21
C ALA A 145 18.20 -4.34 -13.22
N LEU A 146 18.07 -3.89 -11.98
CA LEU A 146 17.25 -4.56 -10.97
C LEU A 146 15.76 -4.35 -11.26
N ALA A 147 15.37 -3.12 -11.60
CA ALA A 147 14.01 -2.80 -11.99
C ALA A 147 13.59 -3.57 -13.26
N LEU A 148 14.48 -3.68 -14.26
CA LEU A 148 14.25 -4.49 -15.45
C LEU A 148 14.09 -5.97 -15.09
N GLN A 149 14.95 -6.53 -14.24
CA GLN A 149 14.84 -7.92 -13.81
C GLN A 149 13.50 -8.18 -13.12
N GLN A 150 13.10 -7.34 -12.18
CA GLN A 150 11.81 -7.45 -11.49
C GLN A 150 10.63 -7.31 -12.46
N TYR A 151 10.70 -6.37 -13.40
CA TYR A 151 9.70 -6.21 -14.43
C TYR A 151 9.56 -7.47 -15.29
N LEU A 152 10.68 -8.08 -15.73
CA LEU A 152 10.67 -9.31 -16.52
C LEU A 152 10.15 -10.51 -15.72
N GLU A 153 10.56 -10.66 -14.46
CA GLU A 153 10.07 -11.72 -13.58
C GLU A 153 8.55 -11.63 -13.41
N ASN A 154 8.03 -10.44 -13.17
CA ASN A 154 6.59 -10.20 -13.03
C ASN A 154 5.82 -10.45 -14.35
N LYS A 155 6.38 -10.06 -15.50
CA LYS A 155 5.72 -10.20 -16.82
C LYS A 155 5.82 -11.61 -17.40
N VAL A 156 6.98 -12.27 -17.28
CA VAL A 156 7.22 -13.62 -17.86
C VAL A 156 6.47 -14.70 -17.09
N GLN A 157 6.34 -14.55 -15.76
CA GLN A 157 5.61 -15.51 -14.94
C GLN A 157 4.09 -15.30 -15.02
N GLY A 158 3.60 -14.27 -15.71
CA GLY A 158 2.19 -13.86 -15.64
C GLY A 158 1.78 -13.47 -14.21
N ASN A 159 2.77 -13.18 -13.38
CA ASN A 159 2.56 -12.87 -11.97
C ASN A 159 1.90 -11.50 -11.86
N ARG A 160 0.62 -11.51 -11.52
CA ARG A 160 -0.14 -10.31 -11.16
C ARG A 160 -0.13 -10.23 -9.65
N PRO A 161 0.76 -9.42 -9.04
CA PRO A 161 0.83 -9.36 -7.59
C PRO A 161 -0.51 -8.87 -7.03
N PHE A 162 -0.89 -9.42 -5.87
CA PHE A 162 -2.07 -8.94 -5.15
C PHE A 162 -1.88 -7.50 -4.68
N ILE A 163 -0.66 -7.18 -4.25
CA ILE A 163 -0.14 -5.84 -3.93
C ILE A 163 1.27 -5.76 -4.51
N ASP A 164 1.58 -4.69 -5.25
CA ASP A 164 2.89 -4.54 -5.91
C ASP A 164 3.83 -3.61 -5.13
N LEU A 165 4.39 -4.14 -4.04
CA LEU A 165 5.40 -3.43 -3.24
C LEU A 165 6.75 -3.33 -3.96
N GLY A 166 7.04 -4.24 -4.88
CA GLY A 166 8.27 -4.22 -5.66
C GLY A 166 8.33 -3.03 -6.61
N HIS A 167 7.23 -2.76 -7.30
CA HIS A 167 7.12 -1.58 -8.17
C HIS A 167 7.20 -0.29 -7.36
N GLN A 168 6.47 -0.17 -6.24
CA GLN A 168 6.56 0.98 -5.35
C GLN A 168 8.01 1.22 -4.90
N GLN A 169 8.70 0.16 -4.45
CA GLN A 169 10.09 0.28 -4.01
C GLN A 169 11.02 0.75 -5.12
N SER A 170 10.81 0.33 -6.37
CA SER A 170 11.66 0.76 -7.49
C SER A 170 11.59 2.27 -7.74
N ILE A 171 10.42 2.89 -7.50
CA ILE A 171 10.20 4.33 -7.68
C ILE A 171 10.89 5.16 -6.57
N ILE A 172 10.83 4.68 -5.31
CA ILE A 172 11.28 5.47 -4.15
C ILE A 172 12.62 4.99 -3.56
N ARG A 173 13.29 4.07 -4.24
CA ARG A 173 14.45 3.35 -3.70
C ARG A 173 15.52 4.27 -3.13
N GLU A 174 15.90 5.29 -3.87
CA GLU A 174 16.94 6.24 -3.46
C GLU A 174 16.55 7.01 -2.22
N HIS A 175 15.35 7.57 -2.18
CA HIS A 175 14.84 8.30 -1.03
C HIS A 175 14.78 7.42 0.22
N VAL A 176 14.42 6.13 0.05
CA VAL A 176 14.46 5.14 1.15
C VAL A 176 15.89 4.89 1.61
N GLU A 177 16.82 4.61 0.69
CA GLU A 177 18.23 4.35 1.00
C GLU A 177 18.88 5.55 1.68
N GLU A 178 18.67 6.76 1.17
CA GLU A 178 19.15 8.01 1.81
C GLU A 178 18.57 8.20 3.22
N GLY A 179 17.28 7.93 3.39
CA GLY A 179 16.61 7.99 4.70
C GLY A 179 17.27 7.04 5.70
N ILE A 180 17.48 5.79 5.30
CA ILE A 180 18.16 4.77 6.11
C ILE A 180 19.59 5.21 6.44
N PHE A 181 20.37 5.69 5.47
CA PHE A 181 21.72 6.16 5.69
C PHE A 181 21.79 7.34 6.65
N ARG A 182 20.85 8.29 6.62
CA ARG A 182 20.77 9.36 7.62
C ARG A 182 20.61 8.81 9.03
N VAL A 183 19.72 7.84 9.23
CA VAL A 183 19.51 7.18 10.53
C VAL A 183 20.78 6.45 10.99
N LEU A 184 21.42 5.69 10.11
CA LEU A 184 22.68 5.01 10.41
C LEU A 184 23.79 6.00 10.79
N LYS A 185 23.86 7.16 10.15
CA LYS A 185 24.87 8.19 10.39
C LYS A 185 24.77 8.83 11.78
N HIS A 186 23.55 9.14 12.26
CA HIS A 186 23.37 9.75 13.58
C HIS A 186 23.14 8.75 14.72
N GLY A 187 22.77 7.48 14.41
CA GLY A 187 22.65 6.38 15.39
C GLY A 187 21.46 6.46 16.34
N ASN A 188 20.51 7.39 16.14
CA ASN A 188 19.31 7.52 16.97
C ASN A 188 18.20 6.58 16.47
N TYR A 189 18.36 5.28 16.72
CA TYR A 189 17.43 4.26 16.18
C TYR A 189 16.06 4.26 16.82
N ILE A 190 15.90 4.83 18.01
CA ILE A 190 14.65 4.91 18.78
C ILE A 190 14.32 6.38 19.02
N MET A 191 13.10 6.79 18.66
CA MET A 191 12.58 8.15 18.82
C MET A 191 13.52 9.23 18.23
N GLY A 192 14.14 8.93 17.08
CA GLY A 192 15.00 9.87 16.34
C GLY A 192 14.21 11.03 15.73
N PRO A 193 14.91 11.98 15.10
CA PRO A 193 14.26 13.17 14.51
C PRO A 193 13.23 12.84 13.44
N GLU A 194 13.42 11.75 12.68
CA GLU A 194 12.51 11.28 11.64
C GLU A 194 11.13 10.92 12.20
N VAL A 195 11.08 10.38 13.42
CA VAL A 195 9.82 10.04 14.09
C VAL A 195 8.99 11.29 14.34
N LYS A 196 9.60 12.33 14.92
CA LYS A 196 8.91 13.59 15.21
C LYS A 196 8.44 14.32 13.95
N GLU A 197 9.27 14.31 12.91
CA GLU A 197 8.90 14.94 11.65
C GLU A 197 7.78 14.17 10.94
N LEU A 198 7.79 12.83 11.00
CA LEU A 198 6.71 11.99 10.48
C LEU A 198 5.39 12.31 11.19
N GLU A 199 5.39 12.34 12.53
CA GLU A 199 4.21 12.68 13.33
C GLU A 199 3.64 14.05 12.93
N LYS A 200 4.49 15.05 12.79
CA LYS A 200 4.08 16.40 12.34
C LYS A 200 3.49 16.39 10.93
N ARG A 201 4.13 15.70 9.97
CA ARG A 201 3.67 15.63 8.59
C ARG A 201 2.32 14.92 8.48
N LEU A 202 2.15 13.80 9.19
CA LEU A 202 0.93 13.01 9.12
C LEU A 202 -0.21 13.67 9.90
N ALA A 203 0.05 14.36 11.04
CA ALA A 203 -0.95 15.17 11.71
C ALA A 203 -1.48 16.30 10.80
N ALA A 204 -0.59 16.98 10.08
CA ALA A 204 -0.96 18.02 9.12
C ALA A 204 -1.78 17.47 7.94
N TYR A 205 -1.43 16.29 7.42
CA TYR A 205 -2.14 15.62 6.33
C TYR A 205 -3.57 15.22 6.73
N VAL A 206 -3.71 14.66 7.92
CA VAL A 206 -5.01 14.25 8.49
C VAL A 206 -5.85 15.47 8.90
N GLY A 207 -5.21 16.58 9.27
CA GLY A 207 -5.87 17.80 9.72
C GLY A 207 -6.19 17.80 11.22
N VAL A 208 -5.35 17.14 12.03
CA VAL A 208 -5.47 17.08 13.50
C VAL A 208 -4.26 17.71 14.18
N LYS A 209 -4.37 18.01 15.49
CA LYS A 209 -3.28 18.62 16.25
C LYS A 209 -2.12 17.66 16.52
N HIS A 210 -2.41 16.41 16.84
CA HIS A 210 -1.44 15.45 17.34
C HIS A 210 -1.48 14.14 16.57
N ALA A 211 -0.30 13.61 16.28
CA ALA A 211 -0.07 12.25 15.85
C ALA A 211 0.99 11.64 16.76
N VAL A 212 0.72 10.45 17.28
CA VAL A 212 1.60 9.70 18.18
C VAL A 212 1.88 8.36 17.55
N SER A 213 3.07 8.20 16.97
CA SER A 213 3.48 6.97 16.30
C SER A 213 3.69 5.83 17.29
N CYS A 214 3.42 4.61 16.84
CA CYS A 214 3.57 3.41 17.66
C CYS A 214 4.06 2.20 16.84
N ALA A 215 4.29 1.07 17.53
CA ALA A 215 4.93 -0.10 16.94
C ALA A 215 4.03 -0.87 15.97
N SER A 216 2.70 -0.76 16.07
CA SER A 216 1.75 -1.43 15.18
C SER A 216 0.36 -0.78 15.24
N GLY A 217 -0.52 -1.13 14.30
CA GLY A 217 -1.93 -0.77 14.40
C GLY A 217 -2.63 -1.38 15.62
N THR A 218 -2.22 -2.58 16.02
CA THR A 218 -2.70 -3.24 17.26
C THR A 218 -2.32 -2.43 18.49
N ASP A 219 -1.06 -1.96 18.56
CA ASP A 219 -0.61 -1.09 19.66
C ASP A 219 -1.34 0.26 19.65
N ALA A 220 -1.67 0.81 18.48
CA ALA A 220 -2.45 2.04 18.40
C ALA A 220 -3.82 1.90 19.09
N LEU A 221 -4.56 0.83 18.78
CA LEU A 221 -5.85 0.52 19.40
C LEU A 221 -5.70 0.22 20.90
N LEU A 222 -4.70 -0.59 21.27
CA LEU A 222 -4.41 -0.92 22.67
C LEU A 222 -4.09 0.33 23.49
N MET A 223 -3.21 1.20 23.00
CA MET A 223 -2.83 2.45 23.65
C MET A 223 -4.03 3.40 23.80
N ALA A 224 -4.90 3.47 22.78
CA ALA A 224 -6.11 4.28 22.83
C ALA A 224 -7.06 3.80 23.94
N LEU A 225 -7.30 2.50 24.06
CA LEU A 225 -8.11 1.91 25.13
C LEU A 225 -7.45 2.10 26.52
N MET A 226 -6.13 1.94 26.61
CA MET A 226 -5.38 2.21 27.85
C MET A 226 -5.49 3.68 28.29
N ALA A 227 -5.48 4.62 27.34
CA ALA A 227 -5.65 6.05 27.64
C ALA A 227 -7.03 6.36 28.25
N TYR A 228 -8.06 5.59 27.90
CA TYR A 228 -9.39 5.66 28.52
C TYR A 228 -9.54 4.82 29.79
N GLY A 229 -8.49 4.10 30.22
CA GLY A 229 -8.52 3.26 31.40
C GLY A 229 -9.51 2.11 31.29
N VAL A 230 -9.69 1.59 30.08
CA VAL A 230 -10.61 0.45 29.82
C VAL A 230 -10.14 -0.79 30.54
N GLY A 231 -11.09 -1.53 31.15
CA GLY A 231 -10.80 -2.73 31.93
C GLY A 231 -12.01 -3.60 32.21
N PRO A 232 -11.91 -4.53 33.19
CA PRO A 232 -12.99 -5.48 33.52
C PRO A 232 -14.30 -4.77 33.88
N GLY A 233 -15.41 -5.24 33.28
CA GLY A 233 -16.74 -4.65 33.42
C GLY A 233 -17.10 -3.62 32.35
N ASP A 234 -16.13 -3.13 31.59
CA ASP A 234 -16.40 -2.26 30.45
C ASP A 234 -16.87 -3.05 29.23
N ALA A 235 -17.90 -2.55 28.57
CA ALA A 235 -18.40 -3.03 27.28
C ALA A 235 -17.93 -2.09 26.16
N ILE A 236 -17.20 -2.62 25.20
CA ILE A 236 -16.73 -1.89 24.00
C ILE A 236 -17.40 -2.48 22.77
N PHE A 237 -18.12 -1.63 22.03
CA PHE A 237 -18.88 -2.03 20.85
C PHE A 237 -18.00 -2.02 19.62
N THR A 238 -18.03 -3.10 18.83
CA THR A 238 -17.34 -3.21 17.55
C THR A 238 -18.02 -4.26 16.65
N THR A 239 -17.57 -4.40 15.40
CA THR A 239 -18.12 -5.38 14.47
C THR A 239 -17.44 -6.75 14.59
N PRO A 240 -18.15 -7.87 14.37
CA PRO A 240 -17.52 -9.19 14.26
C PRO A 240 -16.86 -9.41 12.89
N PHE A 241 -17.11 -8.56 11.89
CA PHE A 241 -16.54 -8.67 10.56
C PHE A 241 -15.39 -7.69 10.36
N THR A 242 -14.26 -8.03 10.95
CA THR A 242 -13.01 -7.24 10.93
C THR A 242 -11.80 -8.12 11.19
N PHE A 243 -10.60 -7.52 11.14
CA PHE A 243 -9.37 -8.17 11.61
C PHE A 243 -9.42 -8.35 13.13
N VAL A 244 -8.80 -9.43 13.62
CA VAL A 244 -8.88 -9.82 15.04
C VAL A 244 -8.40 -8.73 16.00
N ALA A 245 -7.44 -7.90 15.61
CA ALA A 245 -6.86 -6.84 16.45
C ALA A 245 -7.90 -5.91 17.06
N THR A 246 -8.96 -5.56 16.31
CA THR A 246 -10.01 -4.65 16.79
C THR A 246 -10.68 -5.16 18.08
N ALA A 247 -10.90 -6.47 18.20
CA ALA A 247 -11.56 -7.07 19.37
C ALA A 247 -10.57 -7.67 20.38
N GLU A 248 -9.40 -8.15 19.94
CA GLU A 248 -8.43 -8.75 20.84
C GLU A 248 -7.86 -7.75 21.85
N VAL A 249 -7.63 -6.49 21.45
CA VAL A 249 -7.13 -5.45 22.37
C VAL A 249 -8.12 -5.13 23.51
N ILE A 250 -9.43 -5.27 23.24
CA ILE A 250 -10.48 -5.15 24.26
C ILE A 250 -10.34 -6.27 25.27
N SER A 251 -10.24 -7.52 24.78
CA SER A 251 -10.09 -8.71 25.61
C SER A 251 -8.78 -8.72 26.39
N LEU A 252 -7.66 -8.23 25.79
CA LEU A 252 -6.37 -8.11 26.48
C LEU A 252 -6.41 -7.21 27.70
N LEU A 253 -7.27 -6.19 27.72
CA LEU A 253 -7.49 -5.33 28.87
C LEU A 253 -8.51 -5.87 29.87
N GLY A 254 -9.07 -7.06 29.64
CA GLY A 254 -10.10 -7.68 30.47
C GLY A 254 -11.50 -7.07 30.30
N ALA A 255 -11.68 -6.18 29.35
CA ALA A 255 -12.97 -5.65 28.93
C ALA A 255 -13.69 -6.63 28.01
N THR A 256 -14.96 -6.40 27.76
CA THR A 256 -15.80 -7.30 26.96
C THR A 256 -16.10 -6.66 25.61
N PRO A 257 -15.66 -7.27 24.48
CA PRO A 257 -16.12 -6.86 23.17
C PRO A 257 -17.60 -7.23 22.98
N VAL A 258 -18.43 -6.25 22.64
CA VAL A 258 -19.83 -6.43 22.29
C VAL A 258 -19.94 -6.29 20.79
N PHE A 259 -20.21 -7.39 20.11
CA PHE A 259 -20.29 -7.40 18.68
C PHE A 259 -21.61 -6.80 18.17
N VAL A 260 -21.49 -6.00 17.12
CA VAL A 260 -22.58 -5.34 16.41
C VAL A 260 -22.48 -5.73 14.94
N ASP A 261 -23.56 -6.26 14.37
CA ASP A 261 -23.57 -6.69 12.99
C ASP A 261 -23.34 -5.54 12.02
N ILE A 262 -22.93 -5.84 10.82
CA ILE A 262 -22.59 -4.88 9.77
C ILE A 262 -23.81 -4.45 8.98
N ASP A 263 -23.69 -3.31 8.32
CA ASP A 263 -24.48 -2.94 7.16
C ASP A 263 -24.06 -3.83 5.97
N PRO A 264 -25.01 -4.50 5.28
CA PRO A 264 -24.69 -5.50 4.25
C PRO A 264 -24.12 -4.90 2.95
N GLU A 265 -24.24 -3.58 2.74
CA GLU A 265 -23.76 -2.91 1.53
C GLU A 265 -22.34 -2.34 1.73
N THR A 266 -22.05 -1.80 2.91
CA THR A 266 -20.77 -1.16 3.22
C THR A 266 -19.82 -2.04 4.01
N TYR A 267 -20.31 -3.11 4.64
CA TYR A 267 -19.60 -4.01 5.55
C TYR A 267 -19.08 -3.32 6.83
N ASN A 268 -19.42 -2.07 7.07
CA ASN A 268 -19.10 -1.33 8.27
C ASN A 268 -20.18 -1.53 9.32
N ILE A 269 -19.88 -1.16 10.59
CA ILE A 269 -20.84 -1.28 11.70
C ILE A 269 -22.17 -0.60 11.35
N ASP A 270 -23.30 -1.29 11.57
CA ASP A 270 -24.65 -0.74 11.34
C ASP A 270 -25.05 0.16 12.54
N PRO A 271 -25.25 1.49 12.33
CA PRO A 271 -25.62 2.39 13.40
C PRO A 271 -26.95 2.06 14.12
N ALA A 272 -27.93 1.52 13.40
CA ALA A 272 -29.21 1.15 14.01
C ALA A 272 -29.05 -0.07 14.94
N LYS A 273 -28.22 -1.03 14.55
CA LYS A 273 -27.88 -2.21 15.39
C LYS A 273 -26.97 -1.82 16.55
N LEU A 274 -26.09 -0.83 16.37
CA LEU A 274 -25.28 -0.26 17.43
C LEU A 274 -26.16 0.33 18.54
N GLU A 275 -27.17 1.11 18.20
CA GLU A 275 -28.14 1.66 19.15
C GLU A 275 -28.85 0.54 19.92
N GLN A 276 -29.33 -0.50 19.22
CA GLN A 276 -29.96 -1.67 19.84
C GLN A 276 -29.03 -2.40 20.81
N ALA A 277 -27.77 -2.61 20.43
CA ALA A 277 -26.77 -3.27 21.26
C ALA A 277 -26.48 -2.49 22.54
N ILE A 278 -26.39 -1.14 22.47
CA ILE A 278 -26.20 -0.29 23.62
C ILE A 278 -27.40 -0.38 24.57
N GLN A 279 -28.62 -0.33 24.03
CA GLN A 279 -29.86 -0.48 24.81
C GLN A 279 -29.95 -1.85 25.46
N ALA A 280 -29.59 -2.91 24.76
CA ALA A 280 -29.57 -4.28 25.27
C ALA A 280 -28.60 -4.44 26.47
N ILE A 281 -27.39 -3.87 26.38
CA ILE A 281 -26.43 -3.89 27.50
C ILE A 281 -26.97 -3.08 28.67
N LYS A 282 -27.54 -1.87 28.46
CA LYS A 282 -28.11 -1.05 29.54
C LYS A 282 -29.28 -1.73 30.24
N ALA A 283 -30.13 -2.41 29.50
CA ALA A 283 -31.28 -3.15 30.01
C ALA A 283 -30.91 -4.56 30.53
N ASN A 284 -29.72 -5.06 30.21
CA ASN A 284 -29.32 -6.46 30.39
C ASN A 284 -30.35 -7.43 29.78
N ASP A 285 -30.79 -7.14 28.56
CA ASP A 285 -31.88 -7.84 27.87
C ASP A 285 -31.44 -8.30 26.46
N SER A 286 -31.16 -9.60 26.36
CA SER A 286 -30.76 -10.23 25.09
C SER A 286 -31.90 -10.37 24.07
N SER A 287 -33.15 -10.05 24.43
CA SER A 287 -34.25 -10.00 23.47
C SER A 287 -34.23 -8.78 22.58
N ILE A 288 -33.55 -7.70 23.00
CA ILE A 288 -33.35 -6.49 22.21
C ILE A 288 -32.26 -6.69 21.15
N TYR A 289 -31.11 -7.26 21.57
CA TYR A 289 -29.97 -7.55 20.73
C TYR A 289 -29.10 -8.66 21.34
N PRO A 290 -28.43 -9.52 20.54
CA PRO A 290 -27.56 -10.58 21.06
C PRO A 290 -26.49 -10.03 22.01
N LEU A 291 -26.39 -10.57 23.22
CA LEU A 291 -25.44 -10.18 24.23
C LEU A 291 -24.37 -11.24 24.48
N PRO A 292 -23.13 -10.85 24.82
CA PRO A 292 -22.11 -11.80 25.26
C PRO A 292 -22.51 -12.40 26.62
N ILE A 293 -22.28 -13.69 26.78
CA ILE A 293 -22.38 -14.37 28.08
C ILE A 293 -20.96 -14.47 28.63
N THR A 294 -20.62 -13.60 29.58
CA THR A 294 -19.30 -13.61 30.20
C THR A 294 -19.29 -14.47 31.48
N SER A 295 -18.15 -15.07 31.79
CA SER A 295 -17.91 -15.74 33.09
C SER A 295 -17.69 -14.74 34.23
N ASN A 296 -17.51 -13.47 33.91
CA ASN A 296 -17.35 -12.39 34.88
C ASN A 296 -18.73 -11.97 35.42
N PRO A 297 -18.97 -12.02 36.73
CA PRO A 297 -20.25 -11.66 37.31
C PRO A 297 -20.55 -10.15 37.35
N LEU A 298 -19.61 -9.31 36.92
CA LEU A 298 -19.81 -7.85 36.89
C LEU A 298 -20.82 -7.48 35.79
N PRO A 299 -21.77 -6.58 36.07
CA PRO A 299 -22.63 -6.04 35.04
C PRO A 299 -21.78 -5.24 34.03
N LEU A 300 -22.09 -5.41 32.76
CA LEU A 300 -21.40 -4.68 31.69
C LEU A 300 -21.87 -3.24 31.63
N THR A 301 -20.91 -2.31 31.53
CA THR A 301 -21.17 -0.87 31.40
C THR A 301 -20.72 -0.40 30.01
N PRO A 302 -21.60 0.16 29.17
CA PRO A 302 -21.19 0.79 27.91
C PRO A 302 -20.13 1.86 28.14
N ARG A 303 -19.00 1.77 27.44
CA ARG A 303 -17.86 2.69 27.61
C ARG A 303 -17.41 3.35 26.32
N GLY A 304 -17.38 2.59 25.20
CA GLY A 304 -16.86 3.12 23.95
C GLY A 304 -17.22 2.27 22.74
N ILE A 305 -16.96 2.83 21.57
CA ILE A 305 -17.23 2.25 20.27
C ILE A 305 -15.91 2.23 19.48
N ILE A 306 -15.62 1.11 18.81
CA ILE A 306 -14.53 0.99 17.82
C ILE A 306 -15.16 0.67 16.47
N PRO A 307 -15.61 1.68 15.68
CA PRO A 307 -15.97 1.48 14.30
C PRO A 307 -14.72 1.17 13.48
N VAL A 308 -14.87 0.31 12.48
CA VAL A 308 -13.79 -0.08 11.57
C VAL A 308 -14.08 0.44 10.19
N ASP A 309 -13.12 1.08 9.57
CA ASP A 309 -13.18 1.53 8.17
C ASP A 309 -12.76 0.39 7.25
N LEU A 310 -13.62 -0.61 7.12
CA LEU A 310 -13.28 -1.87 6.46
C LEU A 310 -13.01 -1.67 4.97
N PHE A 311 -11.99 -2.36 4.46
CA PHE A 311 -11.52 -2.31 3.06
C PHE A 311 -11.05 -0.92 2.59
N GLY A 312 -11.00 0.05 3.52
CA GLY A 312 -10.64 1.43 3.25
C GLY A 312 -11.84 2.38 3.10
N LEU A 313 -13.06 1.89 3.34
CA LEU A 313 -14.28 2.71 3.29
C LEU A 313 -14.61 3.26 4.68
N PRO A 314 -14.65 4.60 4.88
CA PRO A 314 -15.03 5.19 6.16
C PRO A 314 -16.41 4.74 6.63
N ALA A 315 -16.55 4.48 7.95
CA ALA A 315 -17.84 4.19 8.58
C ALA A 315 -18.78 5.41 8.55
N ASP A 316 -20.02 5.27 9.02
CA ASP A 316 -20.96 6.39 9.11
C ASP A 316 -20.73 7.19 10.39
N TYR A 317 -19.72 8.07 10.36
CA TYR A 317 -19.30 8.83 11.54
C TYR A 317 -20.36 9.81 12.05
N ASP A 318 -21.18 10.40 11.18
CA ASP A 318 -22.26 11.29 11.66
C ASP A 318 -23.26 10.55 12.54
N ALA A 319 -23.65 9.34 12.13
CA ALA A 319 -24.57 8.51 12.92
C ALA A 319 -23.91 7.95 14.18
N ILE A 320 -22.65 7.45 14.04
CA ILE A 320 -21.91 6.85 15.15
C ILE A 320 -21.58 7.90 16.23
N GLU A 321 -21.07 9.07 15.85
CA GLU A 321 -20.71 10.13 16.80
C GLU A 321 -21.95 10.69 17.52
N LYS A 322 -23.10 10.78 16.80
CA LYS A 322 -24.37 11.14 17.43
C LYS A 322 -24.77 10.12 18.50
N ILE A 323 -24.75 8.83 18.20
CA ILE A 323 -25.05 7.75 19.16
C ILE A 323 -24.08 7.80 20.33
N ALA A 324 -22.79 7.95 20.07
CA ALA A 324 -21.78 8.06 21.11
C ALA A 324 -22.02 9.23 22.06
N HIS A 325 -22.34 10.40 21.51
CA HIS A 325 -22.69 11.60 22.30
C HIS A 325 -23.94 11.36 23.16
N ASP A 326 -25.02 10.81 22.59
CA ASP A 326 -26.30 10.58 23.28
C ASP A 326 -26.14 9.57 24.44
N HIS A 327 -25.17 8.68 24.35
CA HIS A 327 -24.90 7.65 25.37
C HIS A 327 -23.65 7.93 26.24
N GLY A 328 -22.91 9.02 26.01
CA GLY A 328 -21.70 9.38 26.76
C GLY A 328 -20.54 8.41 26.54
N LEU A 329 -20.39 7.89 25.30
CA LEU A 329 -19.37 6.93 24.91
C LEU A 329 -18.21 7.62 24.18
N PHE A 330 -16.99 7.12 24.35
CA PHE A 330 -15.90 7.51 23.47
C PHE A 330 -15.94 6.75 22.14
N VAL A 331 -15.32 7.31 21.08
CA VAL A 331 -15.16 6.67 19.80
C VAL A 331 -13.67 6.58 19.48
N ILE A 332 -13.18 5.36 19.17
CA ILE A 332 -11.85 5.10 18.65
C ILE A 332 -12.02 4.60 17.21
N GLU A 333 -11.60 5.40 16.24
CA GLU A 333 -11.63 5.04 14.82
C GLU A 333 -10.56 4.00 14.51
N ASP A 334 -10.94 2.80 14.07
CA ASP A 334 -10.02 1.83 13.50
C ASP A 334 -9.85 2.09 12.00
N ALA A 335 -8.92 2.98 11.68
CA ALA A 335 -8.55 3.39 10.33
C ALA A 335 -7.36 2.59 9.77
N ALA A 336 -7.12 1.37 10.28
CA ALA A 336 -5.99 0.54 9.85
C ALA A 336 -6.01 0.18 8.35
N GLN A 337 -7.15 0.32 7.68
CA GLN A 337 -7.32 0.07 6.25
C GLN A 337 -7.67 1.32 5.46
N SER A 338 -7.87 2.46 6.10
CA SER A 338 -8.48 3.64 5.47
C SER A 338 -7.60 4.88 5.45
N PHE A 339 -6.33 4.81 5.88
CA PHE A 339 -5.46 5.98 5.85
C PHE A 339 -5.47 6.65 4.46
N GLY A 340 -5.83 7.94 4.39
CA GLY A 340 -5.98 8.69 3.15
C GLY A 340 -7.39 8.72 2.57
N ALA A 341 -8.32 7.90 3.07
CA ALA A 341 -9.74 7.97 2.72
C ALA A 341 -10.40 9.27 3.24
N GLU A 342 -11.61 9.53 2.78
CA GLU A 342 -12.35 10.74 3.16
C GLU A 342 -13.83 10.44 3.46
N TYR A 343 -14.36 11.10 4.49
CA TYR A 343 -15.77 11.17 4.80
C TYR A 343 -16.19 12.64 4.84
N LYS A 344 -17.07 13.05 3.91
CA LYS A 344 -17.56 14.42 3.75
C LYS A 344 -16.45 15.48 3.73
N GLY A 345 -15.35 15.18 3.01
CA GLY A 345 -14.21 16.07 2.84
C GLY A 345 -13.21 16.12 4.00
N LYS A 346 -13.42 15.34 5.07
CA LYS A 346 -12.45 15.15 6.14
C LYS A 346 -11.72 13.83 5.97
N LYS A 347 -10.42 13.80 6.25
CA LYS A 347 -9.61 12.58 6.20
C LYS A 347 -9.96 11.61 7.33
N THR A 348 -9.92 10.32 7.07
CA THR A 348 -9.89 9.28 8.11
C THR A 348 -8.73 9.50 9.07
N CYS A 349 -8.77 8.88 10.22
CA CYS A 349 -7.95 9.16 11.40
C CYS A 349 -8.28 10.50 12.09
N SER A 350 -9.31 11.26 11.64
CA SER A 350 -9.74 12.50 12.29
C SER A 350 -11.10 12.40 12.98
N PHE A 351 -11.72 11.23 12.94
CA PHE A 351 -13.05 11.00 13.52
C PHE A 351 -12.96 10.44 14.95
N GLY A 352 -14.04 10.64 15.71
CA GLY A 352 -14.10 10.26 17.09
C GLY A 352 -13.10 11.01 17.98
N ASN A 353 -12.66 10.35 19.04
CA ASN A 353 -11.73 10.92 20.03
C ASN A 353 -10.25 10.61 19.68
N ILE A 354 -10.00 9.40 19.15
CA ILE A 354 -8.69 8.94 18.70
C ILE A 354 -8.87 8.14 17.41
N GLY A 355 -8.17 8.53 16.36
CA GLY A 355 -8.02 7.73 15.16
C GLY A 355 -6.78 6.84 15.24
N CYS A 356 -6.90 5.55 14.90
CA CYS A 356 -5.82 4.57 14.95
C CYS A 356 -5.57 3.99 13.57
N THR A 357 -4.30 3.99 13.11
CA THR A 357 -3.94 3.39 11.82
C THR A 357 -2.77 2.44 11.93
N SER A 358 -2.58 1.64 10.89
CA SER A 358 -1.52 0.66 10.75
C SER A 358 -0.64 1.00 9.57
N PHE A 359 0.67 0.86 9.74
CA PHE A 359 1.66 0.94 8.67
C PHE A 359 2.26 -0.43 8.32
N PHE A 360 1.52 -1.52 8.56
CA PHE A 360 1.91 -2.84 8.03
C PHE A 360 2.16 -2.74 6.52
N PRO A 361 3.16 -3.44 5.94
CA PRO A 361 3.61 -3.23 4.56
C PRO A 361 2.52 -3.21 3.49
N ALA A 362 1.47 -4.03 3.66
CA ALA A 362 0.36 -4.15 2.72
C ALA A 362 -0.73 -3.07 2.87
N LYS A 363 -0.61 -2.15 3.83
CA LYS A 363 -1.57 -1.05 4.05
C LYS A 363 -1.41 0.05 2.99
N PRO A 364 -2.43 0.90 2.77
CA PRO A 364 -2.34 2.00 1.81
C PRO A 364 -1.07 2.85 1.96
N LEU A 365 -0.71 3.21 3.20
CA LEU A 365 0.61 3.71 3.57
C LEU A 365 1.26 2.68 4.50
N GLY A 366 2.27 1.97 4.04
CA GLY A 366 2.93 0.90 4.80
C GLY A 366 4.45 1.08 4.87
N CYS A 367 5.07 0.74 6.01
CA CYS A 367 6.54 0.70 6.17
C CYS A 367 7.13 -0.65 5.73
N TYR A 368 8.41 -0.91 6.00
CA TYR A 368 9.06 -2.19 5.70
C TYR A 368 9.21 -3.05 6.96
N GLY A 369 8.16 -3.12 7.74
CA GLY A 369 8.02 -3.86 8.98
C GLY A 369 6.71 -3.48 9.64
N ASP A 370 6.67 -3.47 10.96
CA ASP A 370 5.51 -3.03 11.71
C ASP A 370 5.59 -1.53 12.03
N GLY A 371 4.42 -0.90 12.12
CA GLY A 371 4.23 0.48 12.51
C GLY A 371 2.75 0.83 12.63
N GLY A 372 2.46 1.88 13.35
CA GLY A 372 1.13 2.42 13.54
C GLY A 372 1.16 3.85 14.06
N MET A 373 -0.02 4.45 14.21
CA MET A 373 -0.13 5.82 14.71
C MET A 373 -1.51 6.09 15.30
N CYS A 374 -1.54 6.83 16.39
CA CYS A 374 -2.75 7.42 16.96
C CYS A 374 -2.84 8.90 16.58
N PHE A 375 -4.03 9.39 16.29
CA PHE A 375 -4.31 10.78 15.93
C PHE A 375 -5.37 11.34 16.86
N THR A 376 -5.19 12.57 17.33
CA THR A 376 -6.19 13.22 18.18
C THR A 376 -6.07 14.75 18.18
N ASN A 377 -7.15 15.43 18.51
CA ASN A 377 -7.16 16.88 18.76
C ASN A 377 -7.06 17.24 20.25
N ASP A 378 -7.08 16.24 21.14
CA ASP A 378 -7.05 16.42 22.59
C ASP A 378 -5.61 16.37 23.11
N ASP A 379 -5.16 17.47 23.71
CA ASP A 379 -3.80 17.63 24.24
C ASP A 379 -3.51 16.65 25.40
N ALA A 380 -4.53 16.33 26.22
CA ALA A 380 -4.38 15.41 27.34
C ALA A 380 -4.28 13.94 26.87
N LEU A 381 -5.11 13.56 25.90
CA LEU A 381 -5.02 12.23 25.28
C LEU A 381 -3.68 12.04 24.57
N ALA A 382 -3.20 13.05 23.82
CA ALA A 382 -1.90 12.99 23.16
C ALA A 382 -0.75 12.76 24.16
N ALA A 383 -0.76 13.49 25.29
CA ALA A 383 0.23 13.32 26.36
C ALA A 383 0.15 11.92 27.02
N LEU A 384 -1.07 11.38 27.20
CA LEU A 384 -1.25 10.02 27.72
C LEU A 384 -0.71 8.97 26.75
N LEU A 385 -1.02 9.06 25.47
CA LEU A 385 -0.55 8.17 24.43
C LEU A 385 0.99 8.19 24.33
N ASP A 386 1.60 9.39 24.36
CA ASP A 386 3.06 9.54 24.32
C ASP A 386 3.73 8.88 25.53
N SER A 387 3.14 9.02 26.72
CA SER A 387 3.60 8.34 27.93
C SER A 387 3.43 6.81 27.85
N ILE A 388 2.25 6.34 27.42
CA ILE A 388 1.94 4.89 27.34
C ILE A 388 2.89 4.17 26.42
N ARG A 389 3.20 4.71 25.21
CA ARG A 389 4.12 4.09 24.25
C ARG A 389 5.56 3.92 24.76
N VAL A 390 5.93 4.62 25.83
CA VAL A 390 7.26 4.58 26.45
C VAL A 390 7.14 4.13 27.91
N HIS A 391 6.55 2.96 28.14
CA HIS A 391 6.41 2.32 29.43
C HIS A 391 5.72 3.16 30.51
N GLY A 392 4.82 4.09 30.12
CA GLY A 392 4.10 4.95 31.05
C GLY A 392 5.00 6.02 31.70
N THR A 393 6.04 6.48 31.00
CA THR A 393 6.98 7.49 31.49
C THR A 393 6.25 8.75 31.98
N GLY A 394 6.64 9.22 33.18
CA GLY A 394 6.18 10.46 33.81
C GLY A 394 7.13 11.63 33.55
N SER A 395 7.59 12.28 34.64
CA SER A 395 8.40 13.51 34.56
C SER A 395 9.84 13.27 34.11
N HIS A 396 10.41 12.08 34.29
CA HIS A 396 11.76 11.72 33.86
C HIS A 396 11.87 10.21 33.53
N LYS A 397 12.99 9.80 32.91
CA LYS A 397 13.23 8.47 32.31
C LYS A 397 12.87 7.27 33.19
N TYR A 398 13.05 7.38 34.51
CA TYR A 398 12.81 6.30 35.47
C TYR A 398 11.60 6.55 36.37
N ASP A 399 10.78 7.55 36.03
CA ASP A 399 9.51 7.82 36.67
C ASP A 399 8.39 7.25 35.79
N ASN A 400 7.91 6.05 36.13
CA ASN A 400 6.80 5.42 35.43
C ASN A 400 5.49 5.78 36.16
N ALA A 401 4.81 6.81 35.68
CA ALA A 401 3.58 7.34 36.29
C ALA A 401 2.35 6.44 36.08
N ARG A 402 2.41 5.50 35.13
CA ARG A 402 1.35 4.56 34.77
C ARG A 402 1.91 3.29 34.15
N ILE A 403 1.05 2.27 34.01
CA ILE A 403 1.40 1.11 33.17
C ILE A 403 1.38 1.55 31.72
N GLY A 404 2.40 1.17 30.98
CA GLY A 404 2.54 1.43 29.54
C GLY A 404 3.15 0.22 28.85
N ILE A 405 3.50 0.38 27.58
CA ILE A 405 4.08 -0.66 26.73
C ILE A 405 5.38 -0.17 26.08
N ASN A 406 6.13 -1.06 25.49
CA ASN A 406 7.18 -0.73 24.53
C ASN A 406 6.55 -0.60 23.15
N GLY A 407 5.82 0.48 22.93
CA GLY A 407 5.02 0.68 21.73
C GLY A 407 5.57 1.74 20.78
N ARG A 408 6.90 1.92 20.71
CA ARG A 408 7.52 2.93 19.83
C ARG A 408 7.70 2.40 18.42
N ILE A 409 7.56 3.28 17.42
CA ILE A 409 8.02 3.00 16.07
C ILE A 409 9.54 3.14 15.99
N ASP A 410 10.22 2.30 15.23
CA ASP A 410 11.64 2.43 14.96
C ASP A 410 11.92 3.61 14.02
N THR A 411 13.03 4.35 14.25
CA THR A 411 13.41 5.49 13.41
C THR A 411 13.64 5.09 11.95
N LEU A 412 14.13 3.86 11.70
CA LEU A 412 14.28 3.31 10.35
C LEU A 412 12.93 3.21 9.61
N GLN A 413 11.88 2.75 10.30
CA GLN A 413 10.55 2.68 9.71
C GLN A 413 9.96 4.06 9.44
N ALA A 414 10.23 5.03 10.32
CA ALA A 414 9.84 6.42 10.09
C ALA A 414 10.52 7.02 8.85
N ALA A 415 11.81 6.74 8.64
CA ALA A 415 12.55 7.18 7.46
C ALA A 415 11.97 6.59 6.15
N ILE A 416 11.59 5.31 6.17
CA ILE A 416 10.94 4.64 5.04
C ILE A 416 9.55 5.27 4.76
N LEU A 417 8.78 5.53 5.82
CA LEU A 417 7.46 6.15 5.69
C LEU A 417 7.53 7.57 5.11
N HIS A 418 8.60 8.33 5.36
CA HIS A 418 8.80 9.63 4.72
C HIS A 418 8.85 9.49 3.20
N ALA A 419 9.69 8.60 2.68
CA ALA A 419 9.82 8.37 1.24
C ALA A 419 8.50 7.89 0.61
N LYS A 420 7.80 6.97 1.27
CA LYS A 420 6.49 6.49 0.80
C LYS A 420 5.41 7.56 0.85
N PHE A 421 5.43 8.41 1.86
CA PHE A 421 4.45 9.48 1.99
C PHE A 421 4.61 10.57 0.92
N ASP A 422 5.81 10.74 0.37
CA ASP A 422 6.05 11.72 -0.71
C ASP A 422 5.26 11.37 -1.98
N ILE A 423 5.09 10.07 -2.29
CA ILE A 423 4.30 9.60 -3.45
C ILE A 423 2.85 9.22 -3.09
N PHE A 424 2.52 9.13 -1.81
CA PHE A 424 1.22 8.63 -1.33
C PHE A 424 0.00 9.36 -1.88
N PRO A 425 -0.02 10.72 -2.00
CA PRO A 425 -1.17 11.41 -2.59
C PRO A 425 -1.47 10.98 -4.03
N GLU A 426 -0.44 10.75 -4.84
CA GLU A 426 -0.59 10.25 -6.20
C GLU A 426 -1.08 8.81 -6.22
N GLU A 427 -0.53 7.94 -5.38
CA GLU A 427 -1.00 6.56 -5.24
C GLU A 427 -2.47 6.47 -4.86
N MET A 428 -2.98 7.41 -4.06
CA MET A 428 -4.40 7.47 -3.71
C MET A 428 -5.28 7.75 -4.93
N GLU A 429 -4.87 8.64 -5.84
CA GLU A 429 -5.60 8.91 -7.08
C GLU A 429 -5.53 7.70 -8.04
N LEU A 430 -4.37 7.05 -8.15
CA LEU A 430 -4.22 5.83 -8.94
C LEU A 430 -5.10 4.68 -8.43
N ARG A 431 -5.25 4.53 -7.09
CA ARG A 431 -6.19 3.58 -6.49
C ARG A 431 -7.64 3.90 -6.85
N GLN A 432 -8.05 5.18 -6.84
CA GLN A 432 -9.39 5.59 -7.29
C GLN A 432 -9.61 5.18 -8.75
N ALA A 433 -8.65 5.48 -9.63
CA ALA A 433 -8.73 5.13 -11.04
C ALA A 433 -8.81 3.60 -11.27
N ALA A 434 -8.00 2.82 -10.55
CA ALA A 434 -8.03 1.36 -10.62
C ALA A 434 -9.39 0.79 -10.15
N ALA A 435 -9.93 1.29 -9.05
CA ALA A 435 -11.22 0.86 -8.53
C ALA A 435 -12.37 1.19 -9.49
N ALA A 436 -12.40 2.42 -10.02
CA ALA A 436 -13.41 2.84 -11.00
C ALA A 436 -13.40 1.97 -12.26
N ARG A 437 -12.20 1.62 -12.77
CA ARG A 437 -12.06 0.70 -13.91
C ARG A 437 -12.62 -0.70 -13.58
N TYR A 438 -12.31 -1.25 -12.39
CA TYR A 438 -12.87 -2.55 -11.99
C TYR A 438 -14.37 -2.52 -11.94
N THR A 439 -14.96 -1.52 -11.28
CA THR A 439 -16.44 -1.37 -11.18
C THR A 439 -17.06 -1.35 -12.57
N SER A 440 -16.53 -0.52 -13.48
CA SER A 440 -17.03 -0.43 -14.87
C SER A 440 -16.87 -1.74 -15.66
N LEU A 441 -15.79 -2.50 -15.44
CA LEU A 441 -15.56 -3.78 -16.12
C LEU A 441 -16.46 -4.90 -15.58
N ILE A 442 -16.78 -4.88 -14.28
CA ILE A 442 -17.60 -5.90 -13.60
C ILE A 442 -19.09 -5.69 -13.89
N GLU A 443 -19.56 -4.44 -13.91
CA GLU A 443 -20.96 -4.11 -14.14
C GLU A 443 -21.51 -4.75 -15.42
N GLY A 444 -22.57 -5.56 -15.27
CA GLY A 444 -23.23 -6.25 -16.37
C GLY A 444 -22.44 -7.36 -17.06
N THR A 445 -21.20 -7.64 -16.60
CA THR A 445 -20.31 -8.63 -17.23
C THR A 445 -20.14 -9.89 -16.39
N VAL A 446 -20.09 -9.74 -15.06
CA VAL A 446 -19.83 -10.84 -14.12
C VAL A 446 -20.95 -10.91 -13.07
N PRO A 447 -21.42 -12.10 -12.65
CA PRO A 447 -22.50 -12.24 -11.66
C PRO A 447 -21.99 -12.07 -10.22
N VAL A 448 -21.28 -10.98 -9.93
CA VAL A 448 -20.80 -10.59 -8.60
C VAL A 448 -21.22 -9.17 -8.27
N SER A 449 -21.33 -8.84 -6.98
CA SER A 449 -21.57 -7.47 -6.55
C SER A 449 -20.25 -6.73 -6.35
N ALA A 450 -20.09 -5.60 -7.03
CA ALA A 450 -18.98 -4.67 -6.81
C ALA A 450 -19.18 -3.91 -5.49
N PRO A 451 -18.09 -3.39 -4.86
CA PRO A 451 -18.18 -2.59 -3.65
C PRO A 451 -19.01 -1.31 -3.86
N LEU A 452 -19.90 -1.00 -2.91
CA LEU A 452 -20.66 0.24 -2.89
C LEU A 452 -19.85 1.34 -2.17
N ILE A 453 -19.79 2.52 -2.78
CA ILE A 453 -19.26 3.72 -2.14
C ILE A 453 -20.41 4.72 -1.96
N PRO A 454 -20.91 4.93 -0.74
CA PRO A 454 -21.97 5.92 -0.49
C PRO A 454 -21.51 7.35 -0.82
N GLU A 455 -22.49 8.21 -1.15
CA GLU A 455 -22.23 9.62 -1.42
C GLU A 455 -21.49 10.29 -0.26
N GLY A 456 -20.55 11.17 -0.59
CA GLY A 456 -19.71 11.88 0.39
C GLY A 456 -18.57 11.06 0.98
N ARG A 457 -18.33 9.83 0.52
CA ARG A 457 -17.20 9.00 0.94
C ARG A 457 -16.22 8.76 -0.20
N LYS A 458 -14.92 8.70 0.14
CA LYS A 458 -13.84 8.31 -0.78
C LYS A 458 -13.04 7.20 -0.08
N SER A 459 -13.04 5.99 -0.66
CA SER A 459 -12.33 4.84 -0.08
C SER A 459 -10.82 4.93 -0.34
N ALA A 460 -10.00 4.42 0.59
CA ALA A 460 -8.57 4.21 0.37
C ALA A 460 -8.28 2.98 -0.50
N TRP A 461 -9.29 2.15 -0.75
CA TRP A 461 -9.16 0.93 -1.54
C TRP A 461 -8.00 0.04 -1.07
N ALA A 462 -7.94 -0.21 0.24
CA ALA A 462 -6.98 -1.17 0.78
C ALA A 462 -7.21 -2.57 0.19
N GLN A 463 -8.47 -2.91 -0.05
CA GLN A 463 -8.91 -4.09 -0.80
C GLN A 463 -10.03 -3.69 -1.78
N TYR A 464 -10.09 -4.37 -2.92
CA TYR A 464 -11.25 -4.36 -3.81
C TYR A 464 -11.98 -5.69 -3.64
N SER A 465 -12.94 -5.70 -2.71
CA SER A 465 -13.67 -6.91 -2.30
C SER A 465 -14.99 -7.01 -3.05
N ILE A 466 -15.23 -8.15 -3.70
CA ILE A 466 -16.46 -8.45 -4.43
C ILE A 466 -17.23 -9.56 -3.73
N LEU A 467 -18.55 -9.58 -3.93
CA LEU A 467 -19.43 -10.54 -3.30
C LEU A 467 -19.97 -11.54 -4.33
N ALA A 468 -19.65 -12.82 -4.16
CA ALA A 468 -20.20 -13.90 -4.96
C ALA A 468 -21.67 -14.19 -4.59
N LYS A 469 -22.36 -14.96 -5.41
CA LYS A 469 -23.76 -15.36 -5.14
C LYS A 469 -23.89 -16.17 -3.84
N ASP A 470 -23.00 -17.13 -3.64
CA ASP A 470 -22.93 -18.01 -2.48
C ASP A 470 -21.50 -18.53 -2.29
N GLU A 471 -21.26 -19.35 -1.27
CA GLU A 471 -19.93 -19.91 -0.95
C GLU A 471 -19.40 -20.84 -2.05
N ALA A 472 -20.27 -21.62 -2.70
CA ALA A 472 -19.88 -22.53 -3.78
C ALA A 472 -19.44 -21.73 -5.01
N ASP A 473 -20.16 -20.64 -5.34
CA ASP A 473 -19.83 -19.72 -6.43
C ASP A 473 -18.51 -18.98 -6.14
N ARG A 474 -18.30 -18.48 -4.90
CA ARG A 474 -17.02 -17.89 -4.47
C ARG A 474 -15.87 -18.85 -4.73
N THR A 475 -16.01 -20.10 -4.29
CA THR A 475 -14.96 -21.11 -4.45
C THR A 475 -14.67 -21.36 -5.93
N ALA A 476 -15.70 -21.51 -6.77
CA ALA A 476 -15.54 -21.74 -8.19
C ALA A 476 -14.86 -20.55 -8.90
N LEU A 477 -15.23 -19.30 -8.56
CA LEU A 477 -14.63 -18.09 -9.11
C LEU A 477 -13.15 -17.95 -8.70
N MET A 478 -12.83 -18.23 -7.43
CA MET A 478 -11.44 -18.19 -6.95
C MET A 478 -10.59 -19.27 -7.61
N ASP A 479 -11.11 -20.48 -7.83
CA ASP A 479 -10.40 -21.56 -8.54
C ASP A 479 -10.13 -21.20 -10.01
N LYS A 480 -11.08 -20.55 -10.70
CA LYS A 480 -10.87 -20.02 -12.07
C LYS A 480 -9.74 -18.98 -12.10
N LEU A 481 -9.77 -18.03 -11.18
CA LEU A 481 -8.72 -16.99 -11.07
C LEU A 481 -7.37 -17.63 -10.78
N LYS A 482 -7.30 -18.59 -9.86
CA LYS A 482 -6.09 -19.32 -9.53
C LYS A 482 -5.54 -20.09 -10.73
N ALA A 483 -6.40 -20.75 -11.52
CA ALA A 483 -6.00 -21.44 -12.75
C ALA A 483 -5.45 -20.46 -13.79
N ALA A 484 -5.91 -19.20 -13.80
CA ALA A 484 -5.40 -18.12 -14.64
C ALA A 484 -4.14 -17.42 -14.06
N GLY A 485 -3.58 -17.90 -12.93
CA GLY A 485 -2.43 -17.31 -12.27
C GLY A 485 -2.74 -15.97 -11.57
N ILE A 486 -3.99 -15.73 -11.20
CA ILE A 486 -4.45 -14.49 -10.56
C ILE A 486 -4.64 -14.76 -9.07
N PRO A 487 -3.88 -14.11 -8.17
CA PRO A 487 -4.03 -14.28 -6.73
C PRO A 487 -5.32 -13.62 -6.23
N THR A 488 -5.94 -14.25 -5.24
CA THR A 488 -7.12 -13.73 -4.53
C THR A 488 -6.94 -13.93 -3.03
N ALA A 489 -7.69 -13.18 -2.22
CA ALA A 489 -7.68 -13.31 -0.77
C ALA A 489 -9.11 -13.19 -0.20
N ILE A 490 -9.35 -13.81 0.95
CA ILE A 490 -10.62 -13.69 1.67
C ILE A 490 -10.39 -12.89 2.95
N TYR A 491 -11.06 -11.75 3.06
CA TYR A 491 -11.08 -10.88 4.24
C TYR A 491 -12.53 -10.66 4.68
N TYR A 492 -13.07 -11.42 5.66
CA TYR A 492 -12.44 -12.49 6.44
C TYR A 492 -13.28 -13.77 6.32
N PRO A 493 -12.67 -14.97 6.34
CA PRO A 493 -13.41 -16.22 6.07
C PRO A 493 -14.31 -16.67 7.22
N LYS A 494 -14.15 -16.07 8.41
CA LYS A 494 -14.91 -16.43 9.62
C LYS A 494 -15.05 -15.19 10.52
N PRO A 495 -16.28 -14.77 10.86
CA PRO A 495 -16.52 -13.66 11.76
C PRO A 495 -15.95 -13.90 13.16
N LEU A 496 -15.56 -12.86 13.87
CA LEU A 496 -14.86 -12.95 15.15
C LEU A 496 -15.66 -13.68 16.23
N HIS A 497 -16.97 -13.48 16.28
CA HIS A 497 -17.84 -14.14 17.26
C HIS A 497 -17.86 -15.68 17.13
N LEU A 498 -17.47 -16.22 15.99
CA LEU A 498 -17.34 -17.65 15.74
C LEU A 498 -15.88 -18.13 15.84
N GLN A 499 -14.91 -17.25 16.07
CA GLN A 499 -13.51 -17.62 16.27
C GLN A 499 -13.30 -18.25 17.65
N THR A 500 -12.42 -19.25 17.73
CA THR A 500 -12.10 -19.94 18.99
C THR A 500 -11.62 -18.98 20.08
N ALA A 501 -10.89 -17.92 19.70
CA ALA A 501 -10.40 -16.91 20.64
C ALA A 501 -11.52 -16.16 21.40
N PHE A 502 -12.73 -16.09 20.84
CA PHE A 502 -13.89 -15.43 21.43
C PHE A 502 -15.01 -16.41 21.85
N ALA A 503 -14.71 -17.71 21.89
CA ALA A 503 -15.71 -18.74 22.25
C ALA A 503 -16.29 -18.55 23.67
N ASP A 504 -15.54 -17.93 24.57
CA ASP A 504 -15.97 -17.63 25.95
C ASP A 504 -17.11 -16.60 26.00
N LEU A 505 -17.32 -15.81 24.95
CA LEU A 505 -18.46 -14.88 24.81
C LEU A 505 -19.76 -15.60 24.47
N LYS A 506 -19.70 -16.88 24.07
CA LYS A 506 -20.84 -17.78 23.83
C LYS A 506 -21.88 -17.30 22.81
N TYR A 507 -21.48 -16.40 21.89
CA TYR A 507 -22.32 -16.10 20.76
C TYR A 507 -22.58 -17.35 19.91
N GLN A 508 -23.77 -17.45 19.35
CA GLN A 508 -24.16 -18.58 18.50
C GLN A 508 -24.07 -18.20 17.03
N SER A 509 -23.92 -19.21 16.16
CA SER A 509 -24.13 -18.99 14.71
C SER A 509 -25.54 -18.47 14.45
N GLY A 510 -25.69 -17.52 13.55
CA GLY A 510 -26.93 -16.80 13.28
C GLY A 510 -27.12 -15.53 14.13
N ALA A 511 -26.23 -15.24 15.09
CA ALA A 511 -26.31 -14.02 15.90
C ALA A 511 -26.06 -12.74 15.08
N PHE A 512 -25.21 -12.82 14.07
CA PHE A 512 -24.84 -11.67 13.21
C PHE A 512 -24.93 -12.09 11.72
N PRO A 513 -26.16 -12.19 11.19
CA PRO A 513 -26.42 -12.84 9.91
C PRO A 513 -25.75 -12.14 8.72
N PHE A 514 -25.60 -10.81 8.73
CA PHE A 514 -24.94 -10.11 7.62
C PHE A 514 -23.42 -10.30 7.63
N SER A 515 -22.81 -10.35 8.82
CA SER A 515 -21.39 -10.69 8.98
C SER A 515 -21.09 -12.12 8.56
N GLU A 516 -21.99 -13.06 8.88
CA GLU A 516 -21.86 -14.48 8.52
C GLU A 516 -22.05 -14.69 7.02
N ASP A 517 -23.05 -14.03 6.41
CA ASP A 517 -23.29 -14.07 4.97
C ASP A 517 -22.09 -13.47 4.19
N ALA A 518 -21.62 -12.29 4.57
CA ALA A 518 -20.45 -11.65 3.95
C ALA A 518 -19.22 -12.57 4.03
N ALA A 519 -18.91 -13.14 5.20
CA ALA A 519 -17.78 -14.06 5.38
C ALA A 519 -17.85 -15.30 4.49
N SER A 520 -19.05 -15.78 4.16
CA SER A 520 -19.25 -16.94 3.30
C SER A 520 -19.02 -16.64 1.80
N ARG A 521 -19.23 -15.41 1.35
CA ARG A 521 -19.33 -15.07 -0.08
C ARG A 521 -18.27 -14.09 -0.59
N ILE A 522 -17.63 -13.33 0.31
CA ILE A 522 -16.70 -12.25 -0.07
C ILE A 522 -15.33 -12.78 -0.45
N PHE A 523 -14.69 -12.16 -1.43
CA PHE A 523 -13.26 -12.30 -1.72
C PHE A 523 -12.74 -11.05 -2.43
N SER A 524 -11.41 -10.85 -2.39
CA SER A 524 -10.77 -9.65 -2.91
C SER A 524 -9.93 -9.95 -4.13
N LEU A 525 -9.97 -9.04 -5.09
CA LEU A 525 -9.16 -9.02 -6.29
C LEU A 525 -7.83 -8.27 -6.03
N PRO A 526 -6.79 -8.47 -6.87
CA PRO A 526 -5.57 -7.67 -6.81
C PRO A 526 -5.90 -6.18 -6.84
N MET A 527 -5.36 -5.41 -5.90
CA MET A 527 -5.61 -3.98 -5.79
C MET A 527 -4.39 -3.22 -5.30
N HIS A 528 -3.82 -2.41 -6.18
CA HIS A 528 -2.68 -1.53 -5.90
C HIS A 528 -2.64 -0.36 -6.91
N PRO A 529 -1.90 0.74 -6.63
CA PRO A 529 -1.86 1.93 -7.49
C PRO A 529 -1.41 1.64 -8.93
N TYR A 530 -0.52 0.68 -9.11
CA TYR A 530 0.16 0.34 -10.37
C TYR A 530 -0.53 -0.74 -11.19
N LEU A 531 -1.81 -1.02 -10.88
CA LEU A 531 -2.58 -2.06 -11.58
C LEU A 531 -3.00 -1.59 -12.97
N GLU A 532 -2.45 -2.21 -13.99
CA GLU A 532 -2.69 -1.83 -15.38
C GLU A 532 -4.09 -2.28 -15.87
N GLU A 533 -4.69 -1.48 -16.76
CA GLU A 533 -6.01 -1.77 -17.33
C GLU A 533 -6.08 -3.14 -18.02
N ARG A 534 -5.01 -3.54 -18.73
CA ARG A 534 -4.93 -4.86 -19.38
C ARG A 534 -5.01 -6.00 -18.37
N ASP A 535 -4.40 -5.85 -17.19
CA ASP A 535 -4.44 -6.87 -16.15
C ASP A 535 -5.82 -6.94 -15.50
N GLN A 536 -6.47 -5.80 -15.29
CA GLN A 536 -7.86 -5.75 -14.83
C GLN A 536 -8.82 -6.40 -15.83
N LYS A 537 -8.67 -6.11 -17.13
CA LYS A 537 -9.45 -6.79 -18.19
C LYS A 537 -9.23 -8.31 -18.18
N ALA A 538 -8.00 -8.77 -18.01
CA ALA A 538 -7.70 -10.20 -17.91
C ALA A 538 -8.32 -10.85 -16.67
N ILE A 539 -8.29 -10.17 -15.51
CA ILE A 539 -8.92 -10.62 -14.27
C ILE A 539 -10.44 -10.74 -14.44
N VAL A 540 -11.10 -9.72 -14.97
CA VAL A 540 -12.55 -9.72 -15.17
C VAL A 540 -12.97 -10.74 -16.24
N THR A 541 -12.19 -10.90 -17.31
CA THR A 541 -12.43 -11.95 -18.31
C THR A 541 -12.36 -13.35 -17.67
N ALA A 542 -11.38 -13.61 -16.80
CA ALA A 542 -11.28 -14.89 -16.10
C ALA A 542 -12.44 -15.15 -15.12
N LEU A 543 -13.07 -14.10 -14.59
CA LEU A 543 -14.30 -14.22 -13.79
C LEU A 543 -15.52 -14.54 -14.64
N ALA A 544 -15.60 -14.00 -15.87
CA ALA A 544 -16.76 -14.16 -16.76
C ALA A 544 -16.81 -15.51 -17.47
N THR A 545 -15.67 -16.16 -17.71
CA THR A 545 -15.54 -17.48 -18.36
C THR A 545 -15.71 -18.63 -17.39
#